data_bf7b43c6eb58ac8fe1fc25636621a165
#
_entry.id   bf7b43c6eb58ac8fe1fc25636621a165
#
_cell.length_a   1.000
_cell.length_b   1.000
_cell.length_c   1.000
_cell.angle_alpha   90.00
_cell.angle_beta   90.00
_cell.angle_gamma   90.00
#
_symmetry.space_group_name_H-M   'P 1'
#
loop_
_entity.id
_entity.type
_entity.pdbx_description
1 polymer ?
#
loop_
_entity_poly.entity_id
_entity_poly.type
_entity_poly.pdbx_seq_one_letter_code
_entity_poly.pdbx_strand_id
1 'polypeptide(L)'
;MPALALSQTRELSSSGVLLDRIAAIVNDGVVLMSELDQQTEQIIERLREQNTELPPRNVLRRQILERLIIEEIQMQRAQRLGIEVSDEMLNGALADIAQRNNISFADLPRALESQGIDYRAYREDMRKQITLQLLRQRDVINRINISPRELEQALARLQSAPDQNSEYNVSHILISVPVTASPEQIQAREARAQE
;
A
#
# COMPACT_ATOMS: atom_id res chain seq x y z
N MET A 1 38.86 24.62 27.72
CA MET A 1 39.17 24.36 26.30
C MET A 1 38.25 23.25 25.86
N PRO A 2 37.15 23.49 25.09
CA PRO A 2 36.37 22.37 24.56
C PRO A 2 37.08 21.78 23.34
N ALA A 3 37.31 20.46 23.42
CA ALA A 3 37.85 19.69 22.31
C ALA A 3 36.77 19.55 21.23
N LEU A 4 37.01 20.14 20.07
CA LEU A 4 36.22 19.92 18.86
C LEU A 4 36.42 18.47 18.42
N ALA A 5 35.40 17.62 18.58
CA ALA A 5 35.36 16.30 17.98
C ALA A 5 35.18 16.46 16.46
N LEU A 6 36.28 16.39 15.73
CA LEU A 6 36.29 16.24 14.28
C LEU A 6 35.68 14.86 13.95
N SER A 7 34.48 14.84 13.47
CA SER A 7 33.87 13.67 12.88
C SER A 7 34.66 13.27 11.64
N GLN A 8 35.55 12.28 11.78
CA GLN A 8 36.25 11.69 10.64
C GLN A 8 35.25 10.81 9.88
N THR A 9 34.78 11.28 8.74
CA THR A 9 34.19 10.44 7.72
C THR A 9 35.23 9.47 7.21
N ARG A 10 35.19 8.24 7.70
CA ARG A 10 36.08 7.18 7.24
C ARG A 10 35.65 6.79 5.84
N GLU A 11 36.45 7.15 4.84
CA GLU A 11 36.27 6.69 3.47
C GLU A 11 36.39 5.16 3.43
N LEU A 12 35.36 4.47 2.95
CA LEU A 12 35.30 3.00 2.88
C LEU A 12 35.99 2.45 1.62
N SER A 13 36.52 3.32 0.75
CA SER A 13 37.17 2.97 -0.50
C SER A 13 38.64 3.40 -0.50
N SER A 14 39.53 2.50 -0.83
CA SER A 14 40.97 2.79 -1.01
C SER A 14 41.28 3.69 -2.21
N SER A 15 40.30 3.91 -3.10
CA SER A 15 40.41 4.75 -4.29
C SER A 15 39.79 6.16 -4.12
N GLY A 16 39.26 6.48 -2.92
CA GLY A 16 38.60 7.75 -2.65
C GLY A 16 37.25 7.93 -3.37
N VAL A 17 36.74 6.89 -4.03
CA VAL A 17 35.44 6.91 -4.67
C VAL A 17 34.36 6.62 -3.64
N LEU A 18 33.42 7.54 -3.49
CA LEU A 18 32.26 7.36 -2.63
C LEU A 18 31.40 6.23 -3.21
N LEU A 19 31.31 5.09 -2.49
CA LEU A 19 30.52 3.94 -2.95
C LEU A 19 29.03 4.21 -2.87
N ASP A 20 28.57 4.76 -1.74
CA ASP A 20 27.17 5.16 -1.52
C ASP A 20 27.06 6.06 -0.28
N ARG A 21 25.89 6.66 -0.06
CA ARG A 21 25.58 7.45 1.13
C ARG A 21 24.41 6.86 1.88
N ILE A 22 24.40 7.02 3.20
CA ILE A 22 23.30 6.60 4.05
C ILE A 22 22.21 7.65 3.99
N ALA A 23 20.98 7.23 3.63
CA ALA A 23 19.79 8.05 3.68
C ALA A 23 19.14 8.01 5.06
N ALA A 24 19.11 6.83 5.71
CA ALA A 24 18.64 6.66 7.08
C ALA A 24 19.34 5.48 7.77
N ILE A 25 19.47 5.56 9.09
CA ILE A 25 19.90 4.45 9.95
C ILE A 25 18.66 3.90 10.65
N VAL A 26 18.46 2.60 10.58
CA VAL A 26 17.25 1.91 11.09
C VAL A 26 17.72 0.76 11.99
N ASN A 27 17.81 0.97 13.29
CA ASN A 27 18.39 0.03 14.26
C ASN A 27 19.80 -0.41 13.82
N ASP A 28 19.95 -1.70 13.45
CA ASP A 28 21.23 -2.30 13.01
C ASP A 28 21.42 -2.24 11.49
N GLY A 29 20.41 -1.75 10.73
CA GLY A 29 20.44 -1.64 9.28
C GLY A 29 20.49 -0.20 8.78
N VAL A 30 20.58 -0.03 7.47
CA VAL A 30 20.65 1.26 6.81
C VAL A 30 19.78 1.27 5.55
N VAL A 31 19.23 2.42 5.23
CA VAL A 31 18.64 2.71 3.91
C VAL A 31 19.69 3.53 3.13
N LEU A 32 20.04 3.08 1.94
CA LEU A 32 21.02 3.74 1.10
C LEU A 32 20.39 4.86 0.26
N MET A 33 21.22 5.85 -0.08
CA MET A 33 20.77 6.96 -0.91
C MET A 33 20.50 6.51 -2.35
N SER A 34 21.31 5.58 -2.87
CA SER A 34 21.10 4.98 -4.19
C SER A 34 19.75 4.25 -4.28
N GLU A 35 19.37 3.49 -3.24
CA GLU A 35 18.08 2.81 -3.16
C GLU A 35 16.91 3.83 -3.17
N LEU A 36 17.02 4.88 -2.37
CA LEU A 36 16.03 5.96 -2.33
C LEU A 36 15.89 6.66 -3.68
N ASP A 37 17.01 6.95 -4.36
CA ASP A 37 17.01 7.60 -5.65
C ASP A 37 16.41 6.70 -6.73
N GLN A 38 16.80 5.44 -6.79
CA GLN A 38 16.26 4.45 -7.72
C GLN A 38 14.74 4.28 -7.57
N GLN A 39 14.26 4.11 -6.33
CA GLN A 39 12.82 3.98 -6.06
C GLN A 39 12.05 5.26 -6.43
N THR A 40 12.67 6.42 -6.22
CA THR A 40 12.07 7.71 -6.58
C THR A 40 11.88 7.82 -8.09
N GLU A 41 12.91 7.52 -8.88
CA GLU A 41 12.83 7.57 -10.34
C GLU A 41 11.80 6.56 -10.89
N GLN A 42 11.79 5.33 -10.38
CA GLN A 42 10.82 4.30 -10.81
C GLN A 42 9.37 4.76 -10.59
N ILE A 43 9.09 5.42 -9.46
CA ILE A 43 7.74 5.93 -9.18
C ILE A 43 7.41 7.10 -10.11
N ILE A 44 8.35 8.01 -10.34
CA ILE A 44 8.17 9.14 -11.25
C ILE A 44 7.84 8.64 -12.68
N GLU A 45 8.58 7.65 -13.18
CA GLU A 45 8.35 7.06 -14.50
C GLU A 45 6.95 6.44 -14.59
N ARG A 46 6.57 5.64 -13.59
CA ARG A 46 5.24 5.02 -13.55
C ARG A 46 4.10 6.05 -13.51
N LEU A 47 4.25 7.13 -12.74
CA LEU A 47 3.24 8.20 -12.68
C LEU A 47 3.14 8.94 -14.02
N ARG A 48 4.27 9.15 -14.73
CA ARG A 48 4.29 9.73 -16.07
C ARG A 48 3.56 8.85 -17.10
N GLU A 49 3.82 7.55 -17.09
CA GLU A 49 3.14 6.58 -17.96
C GLU A 49 1.62 6.57 -17.74
N GLN A 50 1.19 6.78 -16.49
CA GLN A 50 -0.23 6.86 -16.12
C GLN A 50 -0.85 8.24 -16.35
N ASN A 51 -0.10 9.22 -16.91
CA ASN A 51 -0.53 10.62 -17.05
C ASN A 51 -1.05 11.24 -15.74
N THR A 52 -0.50 10.81 -14.59
CA THR A 52 -0.87 11.30 -13.27
C THR A 52 0.00 12.51 -12.92
N GLU A 53 -0.62 13.53 -12.29
CA GLU A 53 0.11 14.72 -11.83
C GLU A 53 1.21 14.32 -10.82
N LEU A 54 2.43 14.82 -11.06
CA LEU A 54 3.58 14.50 -10.21
C LEU A 54 3.57 15.41 -8.97
N PRO A 55 3.60 14.83 -7.77
CA PRO A 55 3.80 15.61 -6.56
C PRO A 55 5.21 16.24 -6.55
N PRO A 56 5.45 17.28 -5.76
CA PRO A 56 6.78 17.85 -5.61
C PRO A 56 7.81 16.79 -5.24
N ARG A 57 8.96 16.78 -5.93
CA ARG A 57 9.99 15.73 -5.79
C ARG A 57 10.44 15.52 -4.33
N ASN A 58 10.55 16.57 -3.54
CA ASN A 58 10.92 16.50 -2.13
C ASN A 58 9.86 15.82 -1.27
N VAL A 59 8.58 15.99 -1.59
CA VAL A 59 7.46 15.31 -0.91
C VAL A 59 7.48 13.82 -1.24
N LEU A 60 7.57 13.49 -2.53
CA LEU A 60 7.64 12.11 -3.00
C LEU A 60 8.84 11.37 -2.38
N ARG A 61 10.02 11.98 -2.42
CA ARG A 61 11.24 11.43 -1.87
C ARG A 61 11.13 11.15 -0.36
N ARG A 62 10.51 12.04 0.40
CA ARG A 62 10.26 11.83 1.83
C ARG A 62 9.32 10.65 2.07
N GLN A 63 8.22 10.55 1.34
CA GLN A 63 7.27 9.44 1.45
C GLN A 63 7.94 8.09 1.11
N ILE A 64 8.79 8.08 0.09
CA ILE A 64 9.54 6.87 -0.28
C ILE A 64 10.53 6.49 0.82
N LEU A 65 11.26 7.47 1.38
CA LEU A 65 12.18 7.20 2.49
C LEU A 65 11.45 6.62 3.71
N GLU A 66 10.30 7.19 4.09
CA GLU A 66 9.47 6.66 5.18
C GLU A 66 9.03 5.21 4.89
N ARG A 67 8.64 4.91 3.66
CA ARG A 67 8.30 3.54 3.25
C ARG A 67 9.50 2.60 3.37
N LEU A 68 10.67 2.98 2.87
CA LEU A 68 11.89 2.17 2.94
C LEU A 68 12.31 1.91 4.39
N ILE A 69 12.18 2.90 5.28
CA ILE A 69 12.44 2.74 6.72
C ILE A 69 11.48 1.70 7.33
N ILE A 70 10.20 1.78 7.03
CA ILE A 70 9.20 0.81 7.51
C ILE A 70 9.50 -0.58 6.98
N GLU A 71 9.88 -0.69 5.72
CA GLU A 71 10.26 -1.95 5.07
C GLU A 71 11.46 -2.59 5.75
N GLU A 72 12.51 -1.80 6.04
CA GLU A 72 13.70 -2.25 6.75
C GLU A 72 13.35 -2.74 8.18
N ILE A 73 12.50 -2.00 8.93
CA ILE A 73 12.02 -2.43 10.25
C ILE A 73 11.29 -3.78 10.16
N GLN A 74 10.46 -3.96 9.14
CA GLN A 74 9.71 -5.19 8.92
C GLN A 74 10.65 -6.35 8.56
N MET A 75 11.65 -6.12 7.71
CA MET A 75 12.64 -7.14 7.36
C MET A 75 13.44 -7.60 8.58
N GLN A 76 13.91 -6.68 9.42
CA GLN A 76 14.56 -7.01 10.69
C GLN A 76 13.63 -7.78 11.63
N ARG A 77 12.33 -7.43 11.66
CA ARG A 77 11.32 -8.17 12.43
C ARG A 77 11.16 -9.60 11.92
N ALA A 78 11.08 -9.78 10.60
CA ALA A 78 10.98 -11.09 9.97
C ALA A 78 12.20 -11.95 10.31
N GLN A 79 13.40 -11.38 10.21
CA GLN A 79 14.65 -12.05 10.56
C GLN A 79 14.68 -12.49 12.03
N ARG A 80 14.29 -11.62 12.98
CA ARG A 80 14.19 -11.98 14.41
C ARG A 80 13.18 -13.08 14.69
N LEU A 81 12.16 -13.23 13.86
CA LEU A 81 11.15 -14.28 13.94
C LEU A 81 11.54 -15.56 13.20
N GLY A 82 12.72 -15.61 12.56
CA GLY A 82 13.17 -16.75 11.77
C GLY A 82 12.31 -17.00 10.53
N ILE A 83 11.73 -15.94 9.95
CA ILE A 83 10.97 -16.05 8.70
C ILE A 83 11.97 -16.05 7.55
N GLU A 84 12.13 -17.21 6.92
CA GLU A 84 13.02 -17.41 5.79
C GLU A 84 12.22 -17.91 4.58
N VAL A 85 12.56 -17.38 3.41
CA VAL A 85 11.98 -17.81 2.13
C VAL A 85 12.97 -18.74 1.44
N SER A 86 12.62 -20.03 1.37
CA SER A 86 13.45 -21.02 0.69
C SER A 86 13.51 -20.77 -0.83
N ASP A 87 14.54 -21.28 -1.48
CA ASP A 87 14.65 -21.17 -2.94
C ASP A 87 13.53 -21.92 -3.67
N GLU A 88 12.99 -23.00 -3.07
CA GLU A 88 11.83 -23.69 -3.65
C GLU A 88 10.58 -22.79 -3.62
N MET A 89 10.32 -22.12 -2.49
CA MET A 89 9.19 -21.18 -2.37
C MET A 89 9.34 -20.01 -3.34
N LEU A 90 10.54 -19.43 -3.44
CA LEU A 90 10.82 -18.36 -4.38
C LEU A 90 10.65 -18.80 -5.84
N ASN A 91 11.20 -19.97 -6.20
CA ASN A 91 11.08 -20.50 -7.56
C ASN A 91 9.60 -20.82 -7.90
N GLY A 92 8.82 -21.33 -6.94
CA GLY A 92 7.38 -21.53 -7.11
C GLY A 92 6.66 -20.21 -7.42
N ALA A 93 6.92 -19.15 -6.66
CA ALA A 93 6.33 -17.84 -6.90
C ALA A 93 6.73 -17.24 -8.26
N LEU A 94 7.99 -17.41 -8.66
CA LEU A 94 8.48 -16.96 -9.96
C LEU A 94 7.88 -17.77 -11.12
N ALA A 95 7.67 -19.09 -10.93
CA ALA A 95 6.99 -19.93 -11.90
C ALA A 95 5.52 -19.53 -12.08
N ASP A 96 4.81 -19.19 -11.00
CA ASP A 96 3.45 -18.67 -11.07
C ASP A 96 3.37 -17.35 -11.84
N ILE A 97 4.35 -16.46 -11.65
CA ILE A 97 4.44 -15.20 -12.40
C ILE A 97 4.67 -15.48 -13.89
N ALA A 98 5.61 -16.37 -14.22
CA ALA A 98 5.88 -16.77 -15.61
C ALA A 98 4.61 -17.33 -16.26
N GLN A 99 3.90 -18.24 -15.59
CA GLN A 99 2.66 -18.83 -16.07
C GLN A 99 1.57 -17.78 -16.34
N ARG A 100 1.37 -16.83 -15.43
CA ARG A 100 0.40 -15.73 -15.62
C ARG A 100 0.74 -14.82 -16.82
N ASN A 101 2.01 -14.74 -17.18
CA ASN A 101 2.47 -13.99 -18.34
C ASN A 101 2.60 -14.87 -19.61
N ASN A 102 2.14 -16.13 -19.55
CA ASN A 102 2.19 -17.09 -20.64
C ASN A 102 3.62 -17.37 -21.17
N ILE A 103 4.61 -17.35 -20.29
CA ILE A 103 6.00 -17.70 -20.59
C ILE A 103 6.44 -18.87 -19.72
N SER A 104 7.47 -19.61 -20.18
CA SER A 104 8.06 -20.65 -19.36
C SER A 104 8.91 -20.04 -18.21
N PHE A 105 9.07 -20.75 -17.10
CA PHE A 105 9.97 -20.32 -16.03
C PHE A 105 11.42 -20.14 -16.51
N ALA A 106 11.85 -20.98 -17.47
CA ALA A 106 13.20 -20.90 -18.04
C ALA A 106 13.41 -19.64 -18.90
N ASP A 107 12.34 -19.08 -19.48
CA ASP A 107 12.40 -17.87 -20.32
C ASP A 107 12.24 -16.59 -19.51
N LEU A 108 11.84 -16.69 -18.25
CA LEU A 108 11.62 -15.53 -17.37
C LEU A 108 12.84 -14.60 -17.29
N PRO A 109 14.09 -15.10 -17.12
CA PRO A 109 15.26 -14.23 -17.08
C PRO A 109 15.39 -13.40 -18.37
N ARG A 110 15.28 -14.04 -19.54
CA ARG A 110 15.38 -13.36 -20.84
C ARG A 110 14.26 -12.33 -21.03
N ALA A 111 13.05 -12.66 -20.59
CA ALA A 111 11.91 -11.75 -20.68
C ALA A 111 12.12 -10.48 -19.83
N LEU A 112 12.67 -10.60 -18.62
CA LEU A 112 12.99 -9.49 -17.74
C LEU A 112 14.14 -8.64 -18.30
N GLU A 113 15.21 -9.28 -18.77
CA GLU A 113 16.35 -8.60 -19.39
C GLU A 113 15.94 -7.79 -20.63
N SER A 114 15.01 -8.29 -21.44
CA SER A 114 14.47 -7.56 -22.60
C SER A 114 13.72 -6.27 -22.21
N GLN A 115 13.27 -6.18 -20.95
CA GLN A 115 12.65 -5.00 -20.36
C GLN A 115 13.64 -4.15 -19.53
N GLY A 116 14.94 -4.48 -19.56
CA GLY A 116 15.98 -3.79 -18.80
C GLY A 116 16.00 -4.13 -17.31
N ILE A 117 15.33 -5.21 -16.88
CA ILE A 117 15.26 -5.64 -15.48
C ILE A 117 16.30 -6.74 -15.24
N ASP A 118 17.21 -6.51 -14.30
CA ASP A 118 18.16 -7.53 -13.85
C ASP A 118 17.44 -8.65 -13.11
N TYR A 119 17.62 -9.89 -13.59
CA TYR A 119 16.93 -11.06 -13.03
C TYR A 119 17.33 -11.34 -11.57
N ARG A 120 18.59 -11.09 -11.19
CA ARG A 120 19.06 -11.31 -9.83
C ARG A 120 18.43 -10.31 -8.87
N ALA A 121 18.42 -9.04 -9.22
CA ALA A 121 17.75 -8.01 -8.44
C ALA A 121 16.25 -8.31 -8.30
N TYR A 122 15.59 -8.73 -9.38
CA TYR A 122 14.18 -9.11 -9.37
C TYR A 122 13.90 -10.30 -8.40
N ARG A 123 14.79 -11.31 -8.37
CA ARG A 123 14.67 -12.43 -7.41
C ARG A 123 14.76 -11.96 -5.97
N GLU A 124 15.69 -11.08 -5.66
CA GLU A 124 15.85 -10.54 -4.28
C GLU A 124 14.66 -9.67 -3.88
N ASP A 125 14.14 -8.84 -4.76
CA ASP A 125 12.93 -8.06 -4.52
C ASP A 125 11.72 -8.98 -4.27
N MET A 126 11.59 -10.06 -5.03
CA MET A 126 10.53 -11.04 -4.84
C MET A 126 10.66 -11.77 -3.51
N ARG A 127 11.90 -12.17 -3.12
CA ARG A 127 12.16 -12.78 -1.82
C ARG A 127 11.76 -11.85 -0.69
N LYS A 128 12.10 -10.57 -0.78
CA LYS A 128 11.71 -9.52 0.17
C LYS A 128 10.19 -9.40 0.27
N GLN A 129 9.49 -9.33 -0.86
CA GLN A 129 8.02 -9.26 -0.90
C GLN A 129 7.35 -10.47 -0.23
N ILE A 130 7.82 -11.69 -0.52
CA ILE A 130 7.30 -12.92 0.11
C ILE A 130 7.57 -12.90 1.61
N THR A 131 8.77 -12.49 2.04
CA THR A 131 9.11 -12.36 3.47
C THR A 131 8.14 -11.42 4.19
N LEU A 132 7.88 -10.25 3.61
CA LEU A 132 6.93 -9.27 4.18
C LEU A 132 5.49 -9.80 4.20
N GLN A 133 5.10 -10.57 3.20
CA GLN A 133 3.79 -11.23 3.16
C GLN A 133 3.66 -12.27 4.28
N LEU A 134 4.67 -13.12 4.48
CA LEU A 134 4.69 -14.12 5.55
C LEU A 134 4.68 -13.45 6.94
N LEU A 135 5.43 -12.35 7.11
CA LEU A 135 5.41 -11.57 8.34
C LEU A 135 4.00 -11.03 8.63
N ARG A 136 3.35 -10.45 7.63
CA ARG A 136 1.97 -9.93 7.73
C ARG A 136 0.99 -11.04 8.08
N GLN A 137 1.11 -12.19 7.42
CA GLN A 137 0.29 -13.36 7.72
C GLN A 137 0.41 -13.76 9.19
N ARG A 138 1.65 -13.83 9.70
CA ARG A 138 1.94 -14.25 11.07
C ARG A 138 1.55 -13.22 12.12
N ASP A 139 1.95 -11.96 11.93
CA ASP A 139 1.84 -10.92 12.97
C ASP A 139 0.49 -10.19 12.97
N VAL A 140 -0.24 -10.23 11.87
CA VAL A 140 -1.52 -9.52 11.71
C VAL A 140 -2.65 -10.50 11.46
N ILE A 141 -2.66 -11.19 10.31
CA ILE A 141 -3.82 -11.97 9.85
C ILE A 141 -4.16 -13.10 10.82
N ASN A 142 -3.16 -13.85 11.28
CA ASN A 142 -3.37 -14.96 12.22
C ASN A 142 -3.83 -14.51 13.63
N ARG A 143 -3.81 -13.21 13.93
CA ARG A 143 -4.30 -12.65 15.19
C ARG A 143 -5.71 -12.06 15.08
N ILE A 144 -6.22 -11.92 13.87
CA ILE A 144 -7.58 -11.42 13.64
C ILE A 144 -8.56 -12.55 13.89
N ASN A 145 -9.33 -12.42 14.96
CA ASN A 145 -10.47 -13.29 15.25
C ASN A 145 -11.75 -12.52 14.94
N ILE A 146 -12.45 -12.91 13.89
CA ILE A 146 -13.75 -12.34 13.54
C ILE A 146 -14.81 -13.19 14.25
N SER A 147 -15.55 -12.59 15.18
CA SER A 147 -16.64 -13.28 15.85
C SER A 147 -17.84 -13.47 14.91
N PRO A 148 -18.66 -14.52 15.09
CA PRO A 148 -19.90 -14.72 14.31
C PRO A 148 -20.80 -13.49 14.32
N ARG A 149 -20.87 -12.79 15.46
CA ARG A 149 -21.67 -11.56 15.60
C ARG A 149 -21.16 -10.40 14.73
N GLU A 150 -19.83 -10.23 14.63
CA GLU A 150 -19.23 -9.21 13.75
C GLU A 150 -19.49 -9.53 12.27
N LEU A 151 -19.44 -10.82 11.90
CA LEU A 151 -19.77 -11.28 10.56
C LEU A 151 -21.25 -11.00 10.24
N GLU A 152 -22.18 -11.33 11.13
CA GLU A 152 -23.61 -11.05 10.96
C GLU A 152 -23.87 -9.55 10.84
N GLN A 153 -23.25 -8.72 11.67
CA GLN A 153 -23.36 -7.26 11.57
C GLN A 153 -22.82 -6.70 10.26
N ALA A 154 -21.69 -7.23 9.77
CA ALA A 154 -21.12 -6.83 8.49
C ALA A 154 -22.05 -7.22 7.32
N LEU A 155 -22.61 -8.43 7.33
CA LEU A 155 -23.59 -8.88 6.34
C LEU A 155 -24.86 -8.04 6.36
N ALA A 156 -25.39 -7.74 7.55
CA ALA A 156 -26.58 -6.88 7.68
C ALA A 156 -26.32 -5.47 7.11
N ARG A 157 -25.14 -4.89 7.34
CA ARG A 157 -24.76 -3.60 6.75
C ARG A 157 -24.65 -3.64 5.23
N LEU A 158 -24.08 -4.72 4.68
CA LEU A 158 -23.97 -4.91 3.23
C LEU A 158 -25.35 -5.08 2.58
N GLN A 159 -26.26 -5.82 3.25
CA GLN A 159 -27.63 -6.03 2.78
C GLN A 159 -28.52 -4.78 2.94
N SER A 160 -28.25 -3.94 3.94
CA SER A 160 -28.96 -2.67 4.16
C SER A 160 -28.32 -1.47 3.45
N ALA A 161 -27.13 -1.63 2.86
CA ALA A 161 -26.56 -0.60 2.02
C ALA A 161 -27.44 -0.42 0.78
N PRO A 162 -27.91 0.81 0.47
CA PRO A 162 -28.67 1.04 -0.73
C PRO A 162 -27.85 0.60 -1.93
N ASP A 163 -28.43 -0.25 -2.75
CA ASP A 163 -27.81 -0.70 -4.00
C ASP A 163 -27.44 0.54 -4.81
N GLN A 164 -26.16 0.68 -5.22
CA GLN A 164 -25.71 1.86 -5.97
C GLN A 164 -26.47 2.01 -7.32
N ASN A 165 -27.19 0.96 -7.74
CA ASN A 165 -28.05 0.94 -8.91
C ASN A 165 -29.53 1.07 -8.57
N SER A 166 -29.92 1.36 -7.31
CA SER A 166 -31.33 1.53 -6.96
C SER A 166 -31.85 2.84 -7.53
N GLU A 167 -32.77 2.77 -8.48
CA GLU A 167 -33.57 3.91 -8.92
C GLU A 167 -34.62 4.23 -7.85
N TYR A 168 -34.50 5.40 -7.23
CA TYR A 168 -35.53 5.89 -6.30
C TYR A 168 -36.55 6.71 -7.06
N ASN A 169 -37.79 6.23 -7.08
CA ASN A 169 -38.93 7.03 -7.57
C ASN A 169 -39.52 7.79 -6.37
N VAL A 170 -39.18 9.07 -6.27
CA VAL A 170 -39.68 9.93 -5.19
C VAL A 170 -40.88 10.74 -5.69
N SER A 171 -42.03 10.53 -5.09
CA SER A 171 -43.23 11.33 -5.33
C SER A 171 -43.54 12.16 -4.07
N HIS A 172 -43.99 13.37 -4.25
CA HIS A 172 -44.49 14.19 -3.15
C HIS A 172 -45.91 14.64 -3.40
N ILE A 173 -46.69 14.69 -2.34
CA ILE A 173 -48.07 15.22 -2.37
C ILE A 173 -48.05 16.52 -1.57
N LEU A 174 -48.41 17.62 -2.22
CA LEU A 174 -48.51 18.92 -1.57
C LEU A 174 -50.00 19.17 -1.18
N ILE A 175 -50.25 19.26 0.10
CA ILE A 175 -51.57 19.68 0.61
C ILE A 175 -51.48 21.12 1.08
N SER A 176 -51.96 22.06 0.29
CA SER A 176 -51.91 23.48 0.62
C SER A 176 -52.88 23.84 1.73
N VAL A 177 -52.41 24.58 2.73
CA VAL A 177 -53.18 25.14 3.83
C VAL A 177 -53.24 26.66 3.62
N PRO A 178 -54.42 27.28 3.50
CA PRO A 178 -54.51 28.76 3.42
C PRO A 178 -53.92 29.42 4.67
N VAL A 179 -53.33 30.60 4.51
CA VAL A 179 -52.73 31.36 5.63
C VAL A 179 -53.75 31.73 6.71
N THR A 180 -55.05 31.75 6.33
CA THR A 180 -56.19 32.07 7.18
C THR A 180 -56.95 30.85 7.67
N ALA A 181 -56.37 29.65 7.56
CA ALA A 181 -57.06 28.41 7.95
C ALA A 181 -57.26 28.33 9.47
N SER A 182 -58.46 27.85 9.89
CA SER A 182 -58.70 27.57 11.30
C SER A 182 -57.92 26.32 11.77
N PRO A 183 -57.69 26.17 13.11
CA PRO A 183 -57.02 24.99 13.65
C PRO A 183 -57.67 23.66 13.24
N GLU A 184 -58.97 23.61 13.12
CA GLU A 184 -59.72 22.42 12.66
C GLU A 184 -59.47 22.10 11.21
N GLN A 185 -59.35 23.11 10.35
CA GLN A 185 -58.97 22.95 8.95
C GLN A 185 -57.53 22.47 8.77
N ILE A 186 -56.63 22.91 9.62
CA ILE A 186 -55.24 22.45 9.63
C ILE A 186 -55.20 20.97 10.02
N GLN A 187 -55.86 20.55 11.12
CA GLN A 187 -55.93 19.15 11.52
C GLN A 187 -56.55 18.24 10.45
N ALA A 188 -57.63 18.69 9.79
CA ALA A 188 -58.23 17.92 8.71
C ALA A 188 -57.30 17.74 7.49
N ARG A 189 -56.43 18.71 7.22
CA ARG A 189 -55.42 18.63 6.14
C ARG A 189 -54.23 17.77 6.52
N GLU A 190 -53.79 17.80 7.79
CA GLU A 190 -52.78 16.92 8.33
C GLU A 190 -53.23 15.45 8.32
N ALA A 191 -54.46 15.17 8.73
CA ALA A 191 -55.04 13.83 8.65
C ALA A 191 -55.04 13.27 7.21
N ARG A 192 -55.39 14.13 6.23
CA ARG A 192 -55.34 13.75 4.81
C ARG A 192 -53.93 13.58 4.24
N ALA A 193 -52.92 14.16 4.87
CA ALA A 193 -51.53 13.97 4.48
C ALA A 193 -50.97 12.64 5.00
N GLN A 194 -51.62 12.02 6.00
CA GLN A 194 -51.23 10.74 6.61
C GLN A 194 -51.97 9.54 5.98
N GLU A 195 -53.00 9.75 5.18
CA GLU A 195 -53.66 8.74 4.34
C GLU A 195 -52.88 8.47 3.05
#